data_099d4e22c8924ee1ba85668d6f4ff2bc
#
_entry.id   099d4e22c8924ee1ba85668d6f4ff2bc
#
_cell.length_a   1.000
_cell.length_b   1.000
_cell.length_c   1.000
_cell.angle_alpha   90.00
_cell.angle_beta   90.00
_cell.angle_gamma   90.00
#
_symmetry.space_group_name_H-M   'P 1'
#
loop_
_entity.id
_entity.type
_entity.pdbx_description
1 polymer ?
#
loop_
_entity_poly.entity_id
_entity_poly.type
_entity_poly.pdbx_seq_one_letter_code
_entity_poly.pdbx_strand_id
1 'polypeptide(L)'
;MLKIWGRKNSSNVRKALWCAEEAAVAYQRIDAGGAFGVVNEPAYRALNPNGVVPTLEDGDFVLWESNAIVRYLAAKYAPDSLYPQDLQQRASAEKWMDWTTSTFAGPFRTVFWGTLRTPPEQRDQAAIDAGIEACVKALAVPEQALGRQPYLSGERFGMGDIPLGSFIYAWFEMPIQRPQMPHLEAWYARLRERPAYRSAVMTELT
;
A
#
# COMPACT_ATOMS: atom_id res chain seq x y z
N MET A 1 -15.44 7.58 16.58
CA MET A 1 -15.49 6.64 15.45
C MET A 1 -14.30 6.99 14.54
N LEU A 2 -13.54 5.99 14.17
CA LEU A 2 -12.39 6.15 13.28
C LEU A 2 -12.84 6.61 11.89
N LYS A 3 -12.19 7.62 11.30
CA LYS A 3 -12.46 8.06 9.94
C LYS A 3 -11.20 7.96 9.10
N ILE A 4 -11.34 7.47 7.88
CA ILE A 4 -10.24 7.39 6.90
C ILE A 4 -10.66 8.13 5.64
N TRP A 5 -10.00 9.25 5.40
CA TRP A 5 -10.23 10.07 4.22
C TRP A 5 -9.43 9.53 3.03
N GLY A 6 -10.10 9.25 1.95
CA GLY A 6 -9.47 8.89 0.71
C GLY A 6 -10.29 7.97 -0.19
N ARG A 7 -10.01 8.06 -1.49
CA ARG A 7 -10.63 7.21 -2.50
C ARG A 7 -10.07 5.78 -2.46
N LYS A 8 -10.92 4.77 -2.70
CA LYS A 8 -10.55 3.34 -2.65
C LYS A 8 -9.42 2.94 -3.61
N ASN A 9 -9.33 3.58 -4.78
CA ASN A 9 -8.35 3.25 -5.82
C ASN A 9 -6.96 3.89 -5.61
N SER A 10 -6.72 4.53 -4.47
CA SER A 10 -5.38 5.01 -4.09
C SER A 10 -4.59 3.92 -3.36
N SER A 11 -3.41 3.56 -3.86
CA SER A 11 -2.55 2.56 -3.21
C SER A 11 -2.21 2.95 -1.76
N ASN A 12 -2.03 4.24 -1.48
CA ASN A 12 -1.77 4.71 -0.12
C ASN A 12 -3.00 4.61 0.80
N VAL A 13 -4.20 4.86 0.27
CA VAL A 13 -5.46 4.68 1.03
C VAL A 13 -5.70 3.21 1.31
N ARG A 14 -5.46 2.34 0.34
CA ARG A 14 -5.57 0.87 0.49
C ARG A 14 -4.74 0.34 1.66
N LYS A 15 -3.55 0.90 1.93
CA LYS A 15 -2.74 0.52 3.10
C LYS A 15 -3.50 0.73 4.41
N ALA A 16 -4.09 1.91 4.58
CA ALA A 16 -4.84 2.26 5.80
C ALA A 16 -6.12 1.41 5.94
N LEU A 17 -6.87 1.27 4.84
CA LEU A 17 -8.10 0.46 4.83
C LEU A 17 -7.81 -1.01 5.14
N TRP A 18 -6.82 -1.59 4.47
CA TRP A 18 -6.44 -2.98 4.69
C TRP A 18 -5.97 -3.23 6.12
N CYS A 19 -5.13 -2.35 6.66
CA CYS A 19 -4.70 -2.45 8.05
C CYS A 19 -5.88 -2.39 9.02
N ALA A 20 -6.83 -1.48 8.82
CA ALA A 20 -8.02 -1.37 9.66
C ALA A 20 -8.90 -2.63 9.59
N GLU A 21 -9.08 -3.20 8.40
CA GLU A 21 -9.86 -4.43 8.23
C GLU A 21 -9.16 -5.66 8.82
N GLU A 22 -7.84 -5.79 8.70
CA GLU A 22 -7.06 -6.86 9.36
C GLU A 22 -7.08 -6.75 10.89
N ALA A 23 -7.14 -5.53 11.40
CA ALA A 23 -7.29 -5.25 12.82
C ALA A 23 -8.75 -5.37 13.32
N ALA A 24 -9.69 -5.70 12.44
CA ALA A 24 -11.14 -5.76 12.73
C ALA A 24 -11.70 -4.48 13.36
N VAL A 25 -11.18 -3.31 12.96
CA VAL A 25 -11.61 -2.01 13.48
C VAL A 25 -12.70 -1.41 12.58
N ALA A 26 -13.80 -1.03 13.21
CA ALA A 26 -14.85 -0.30 12.51
C ALA A 26 -14.40 1.14 12.18
N TYR A 27 -14.55 1.53 10.92
CA TYR A 27 -14.21 2.86 10.44
C TYR A 27 -15.25 3.40 9.45
N GLN A 28 -15.32 4.71 9.34
CA GLN A 28 -16.04 5.41 8.28
C GLN A 28 -15.01 5.86 7.23
N ARG A 29 -15.15 5.39 5.99
CA ARG A 29 -14.38 5.95 4.88
C ARG A 29 -15.08 7.19 4.33
N ILE A 30 -14.33 8.25 4.11
CA ILE A 30 -14.81 9.51 3.53
C ILE A 30 -14.08 9.72 2.20
N ASP A 31 -14.84 9.91 1.11
CA ASP A 31 -14.24 10.12 -0.20
C ASP A 31 -13.49 11.45 -0.27
N ALA A 32 -12.23 11.39 -0.73
CA ALA A 32 -11.35 12.53 -0.91
C ALA A 32 -10.25 12.21 -1.93
N GLY A 33 -9.76 13.24 -2.62
CA GLY A 33 -8.69 13.16 -3.60
C GLY A 33 -9.12 12.59 -4.96
N GLY A 34 -8.37 12.88 -6.01
CA GLY A 34 -8.72 12.54 -7.39
C GLY A 34 -10.04 13.20 -7.81
N ALA A 35 -10.95 12.40 -8.38
CA ALA A 35 -12.25 12.89 -8.85
C ALA A 35 -13.17 13.45 -7.74
N PHE A 36 -12.93 13.07 -6.48
CA PHE A 36 -13.73 13.55 -5.35
C PHE A 36 -13.30 14.94 -4.85
N GLY A 37 -12.17 15.48 -5.30
CA GLY A 37 -11.67 16.77 -4.83
C GLY A 37 -11.38 16.78 -3.33
N VAL A 38 -11.92 17.78 -2.61
CA VAL A 38 -11.85 18.00 -1.15
C VAL A 38 -10.46 18.36 -0.62
N VAL A 39 -9.41 17.72 -1.10
CA VAL A 39 -8.03 17.81 -0.56
C VAL A 39 -7.41 19.23 -0.62
N ASN A 40 -7.97 20.13 -1.42
CA ASN A 40 -7.56 21.51 -1.51
C ASN A 40 -8.42 22.49 -0.69
N GLU A 41 -9.50 21.99 -0.07
CA GLU A 41 -10.37 22.80 0.77
C GLU A 41 -9.68 23.18 2.09
N PRO A 42 -9.92 24.38 2.62
CA PRO A 42 -9.31 24.82 3.88
C PRO A 42 -9.56 23.87 5.04
N ALA A 43 -10.75 23.28 5.12
CA ALA A 43 -11.12 22.34 6.18
C ALA A 43 -10.27 21.07 6.10
N TYR A 44 -10.05 20.50 4.90
CA TYR A 44 -9.19 19.33 4.74
C TYR A 44 -7.71 19.67 4.95
N ARG A 45 -7.28 20.84 4.47
CA ARG A 45 -5.90 21.32 4.64
C ARG A 45 -5.54 21.57 6.11
N ALA A 46 -6.51 21.85 6.95
CA ALA A 46 -6.32 21.92 8.40
C ALA A 46 -6.05 20.54 9.02
N LEU A 47 -6.59 19.46 8.44
CA LEU A 47 -6.30 18.08 8.86
C LEU A 47 -4.97 17.56 8.26
N ASN A 48 -4.74 17.85 6.98
CA ASN A 48 -3.54 17.41 6.27
C ASN A 48 -3.01 18.54 5.36
N PRO A 49 -1.98 19.26 5.81
CA PRO A 49 -1.44 20.41 5.07
C PRO A 49 -0.85 20.04 3.70
N ASN A 50 -0.50 18.76 3.49
CA ASN A 50 0.01 18.29 2.20
C ASN A 50 -1.06 18.24 1.10
N GLY A 51 -2.37 18.22 1.46
CA GLY A 51 -3.47 18.11 0.51
C GLY A 51 -3.46 16.81 -0.28
N VAL A 52 -3.10 15.71 0.36
CA VAL A 52 -3.07 14.37 -0.22
C VAL A 52 -3.80 13.37 0.69
N VAL A 53 -4.07 12.19 0.17
CA VAL A 53 -4.72 11.09 0.89
C VAL A 53 -3.75 9.93 1.12
N PRO A 54 -3.93 9.15 2.21
CA PRO A 54 -4.96 9.19 3.23
C PRO A 54 -4.72 10.20 4.34
N THR A 55 -5.81 10.53 5.06
CA THR A 55 -5.77 11.15 6.38
C THR A 55 -6.65 10.33 7.32
N LEU A 56 -6.17 10.08 8.53
CA LEU A 56 -6.87 9.39 9.60
C LEU A 56 -7.33 10.40 10.65
N GLU A 57 -8.58 10.26 11.12
CA GLU A 57 -9.06 10.89 12.35
C GLU A 57 -9.45 9.78 13.35
N ASP A 58 -8.94 9.86 14.58
CA ASP A 58 -9.30 8.96 15.69
C ASP A 58 -9.64 9.81 16.92
N GLY A 59 -10.91 10.19 17.05
CA GLY A 59 -11.35 11.25 17.96
C GLY A 59 -10.74 12.59 17.54
N ASP A 60 -10.03 13.23 18.45
CA ASP A 60 -9.34 14.50 18.21
C ASP A 60 -7.92 14.32 17.62
N PHE A 61 -7.45 13.07 17.53
CA PHE A 61 -6.15 12.77 16.95
C PHE A 61 -6.23 12.67 15.44
N VAL A 62 -5.40 13.44 14.74
CA VAL A 62 -5.29 13.44 13.27
C VAL A 62 -3.92 12.95 12.87
N LEU A 63 -3.87 12.04 11.89
CA LEU A 63 -2.64 11.49 11.38
C LEU A 63 -2.66 11.39 9.85
N TRP A 64 -1.58 11.78 9.21
CA TRP A 64 -1.32 11.57 7.79
C TRP A 64 -0.01 10.80 7.62
N GLU A 65 0.40 10.47 6.37
CA GLU A 65 1.37 9.46 5.97
C GLU A 65 0.83 8.04 6.13
N SER A 66 0.61 7.38 5.00
CA SER A 66 -0.02 6.06 4.97
C SER A 66 0.70 5.00 5.81
N ASN A 67 2.04 5.01 5.83
CA ASN A 67 2.82 4.07 6.64
C ASN A 67 2.77 4.41 8.14
N ALA A 68 2.69 5.69 8.51
CA ALA A 68 2.47 6.10 9.89
C ALA A 68 1.08 5.66 10.37
N ILE A 69 0.06 5.79 9.52
CA ILE A 69 -1.30 5.31 9.81
C ILE A 69 -1.30 3.79 10.01
N VAL A 70 -0.62 3.02 9.16
CA VAL A 70 -0.49 1.56 9.33
C VAL A 70 0.18 1.21 10.67
N ARG A 71 1.31 1.84 11.01
CA ARG A 71 1.98 1.62 12.31
C ARG A 71 1.06 1.92 13.49
N TYR A 72 0.36 3.05 13.42
CA TYR A 72 -0.58 3.46 14.47
C TYR A 72 -1.73 2.48 14.65
N LEU A 73 -2.40 2.11 13.56
CA LEU A 73 -3.51 1.16 13.60
C LEU A 73 -3.08 -0.21 14.09
N ALA A 74 -1.95 -0.72 13.58
CA ALA A 74 -1.40 -2.00 13.99
C ALA A 74 -1.04 -2.00 15.49
N ALA A 75 -0.37 -0.97 15.98
CA ALA A 75 0.03 -0.87 17.39
C ALA A 75 -1.17 -0.74 18.33
N LYS A 76 -2.17 0.07 17.95
CA LYS A 76 -3.32 0.36 18.82
C LYS A 76 -4.35 -0.76 18.85
N TYR A 77 -4.63 -1.38 17.69
CA TYR A 77 -5.77 -2.27 17.53
C TYR A 77 -5.41 -3.73 17.25
N ALA A 78 -4.16 -4.01 16.89
CA ALA A 78 -3.69 -5.37 16.60
C ALA A 78 -2.25 -5.62 17.10
N PRO A 79 -1.94 -5.29 18.39
CA PRO A 79 -0.57 -5.33 18.90
C PRO A 79 0.03 -6.73 18.92
N ASP A 80 -0.79 -7.78 19.00
CA ASP A 80 -0.32 -9.16 19.09
C ASP A 80 -0.29 -9.89 17.74
N SER A 81 -0.83 -9.27 16.68
CA SER A 81 -0.94 -9.90 15.36
C SER A 81 -0.22 -9.15 14.25
N LEU A 82 -0.40 -7.82 14.16
CA LEU A 82 0.19 -7.00 13.10
C LEU A 82 1.44 -6.24 13.54
N TYR A 83 1.56 -5.92 14.82
CA TYR A 83 2.61 -5.07 15.36
C TYR A 83 3.55 -5.86 16.29
N PRO A 84 4.75 -6.23 15.85
CA PRO A 84 5.68 -6.99 16.67
C PRO A 84 6.11 -6.23 17.93
N GLN A 85 6.05 -6.87 19.11
CA GLN A 85 6.49 -6.28 20.36
C GLN A 85 8.02 -6.30 20.49
N ASP A 86 8.66 -7.33 19.95
CA ASP A 86 10.12 -7.40 19.87
C ASP A 86 10.68 -6.33 18.93
N LEU A 87 11.68 -5.56 19.39
CA LEU A 87 12.25 -4.45 18.65
C LEU A 87 12.92 -4.86 17.34
N GLN A 88 13.58 -6.02 17.32
CA GLN A 88 14.30 -6.48 16.12
C GLN A 88 13.31 -6.95 15.05
N GLN A 89 12.28 -7.69 15.46
CA GLN A 89 11.19 -8.12 14.57
C GLN A 89 10.45 -6.91 14.02
N ARG A 90 10.16 -5.91 14.87
CA ARG A 90 9.51 -4.68 14.45
C ARG A 90 10.35 -3.91 13.43
N ALA A 91 11.61 -3.66 13.72
CA ALA A 91 12.52 -2.99 12.79
C ALA A 91 12.65 -3.76 11.47
N SER A 92 12.64 -5.11 11.54
CA SER A 92 12.64 -5.96 10.34
C SER A 92 11.36 -5.85 9.51
N ALA A 93 10.21 -5.61 10.12
CA ALA A 93 8.96 -5.32 9.41
C ALA A 93 8.94 -3.88 8.85
N GLU A 94 9.36 -2.91 9.66
CA GLU A 94 9.37 -1.48 9.30
C GLU A 94 10.28 -1.17 8.12
N LYS A 95 11.43 -1.85 7.98
CA LYS A 95 12.30 -1.67 6.82
C LYS A 95 11.57 -1.89 5.49
N TRP A 96 10.63 -2.84 5.43
CA TRP A 96 9.85 -3.11 4.22
C TRP A 96 8.83 -2.01 3.93
N MET A 97 8.29 -1.40 4.98
CA MET A 97 7.38 -0.26 4.86
C MET A 97 8.09 0.94 4.24
N ASP A 98 9.28 1.26 4.75
CA ASP A 98 10.09 2.39 4.30
C ASP A 98 10.71 2.10 2.93
N TRP A 99 11.23 0.89 2.70
CA TRP A 99 11.74 0.44 1.41
C TRP A 99 10.68 0.54 0.29
N THR A 100 9.45 0.15 0.58
CA THR A 100 8.36 0.26 -0.41
C THR A 100 8.17 1.71 -0.86
N THR A 101 8.20 2.65 0.07
CA THR A 101 8.01 4.07 -0.23
C THR A 101 9.21 4.69 -0.93
N SER A 102 10.44 4.38 -0.45
CA SER A 102 11.66 5.01 -0.94
C SER A 102 12.19 4.39 -2.24
N THR A 103 11.93 3.11 -2.46
CA THR A 103 12.55 2.35 -3.57
C THR A 103 11.56 1.92 -4.63
N PHE A 104 10.42 1.32 -4.23
CA PHE A 104 9.49 0.71 -5.19
C PHE A 104 8.43 1.69 -5.71
N ALA A 105 7.87 2.54 -4.84
CA ALA A 105 6.71 3.35 -5.19
C ALA A 105 6.96 4.36 -6.33
N GLY A 106 8.17 4.88 -6.47
CA GLY A 106 8.54 5.81 -7.53
C GLY A 106 8.44 5.18 -8.93
N PRO A 107 9.25 4.17 -9.23
CA PRO A 107 9.19 3.43 -10.50
C PRO A 107 7.80 2.86 -10.78
N PHE A 108 7.16 2.26 -9.79
CA PHE A 108 5.81 1.73 -9.92
C PHE A 108 4.80 2.79 -10.36
N ARG A 109 4.88 4.01 -9.80
CA ARG A 109 3.99 5.10 -10.21
C ARG A 109 4.13 5.43 -11.69
N THR A 110 5.34 5.46 -12.23
CA THR A 110 5.58 5.69 -13.65
C THR A 110 4.89 4.62 -14.51
N VAL A 111 5.06 3.35 -14.16
CA VAL A 111 4.41 2.24 -14.86
C VAL A 111 2.89 2.33 -14.76
N PHE A 112 2.36 2.50 -13.55
CA PHE A 112 0.92 2.53 -13.30
C PHE A 112 0.23 3.67 -14.04
N TRP A 113 0.78 4.87 -13.96
CA TRP A 113 0.20 6.03 -14.64
C TRP A 113 0.33 5.91 -16.16
N GLY A 114 1.50 5.54 -16.64
CA GLY A 114 1.75 5.37 -18.07
C GLY A 114 0.85 4.29 -18.70
N THR A 115 0.62 3.19 -17.97
CA THR A 115 -0.15 2.07 -18.52
C THR A 115 -1.66 2.27 -18.39
N LEU A 116 -2.16 2.77 -17.24
CA LEU A 116 -3.59 2.78 -16.94
C LEU A 116 -4.24 4.15 -17.00
N ARG A 117 -3.52 5.24 -16.74
CA ARG A 117 -4.09 6.59 -16.63
C ARG A 117 -3.77 7.51 -17.78
N THR A 118 -2.74 7.18 -18.56
CA THR A 118 -2.37 7.95 -19.74
C THR A 118 -3.07 7.36 -20.96
N PRO A 119 -3.80 8.18 -21.76
CA PRO A 119 -4.38 7.73 -23.00
C PRO A 119 -3.32 7.10 -23.92
N PRO A 120 -3.65 6.03 -24.67
CA PRO A 120 -2.67 5.26 -25.45
C PRO A 120 -1.77 6.12 -26.36
N GLU A 121 -2.35 7.12 -27.00
CA GLU A 121 -1.66 8.04 -27.92
C GLU A 121 -0.69 9.02 -27.24
N GLN A 122 -0.77 9.15 -25.92
CA GLN A 122 0.08 10.04 -25.11
C GLN A 122 1.10 9.27 -24.25
N ARG A 123 1.15 7.94 -24.39
CA ARG A 123 2.05 7.10 -23.58
C ARG A 123 3.50 7.27 -24.02
N ASP A 124 4.36 7.52 -23.05
CA ASP A 124 5.81 7.38 -23.21
C ASP A 124 6.20 5.92 -22.93
N GLN A 125 6.26 5.10 -24.00
CA GLN A 125 6.57 3.69 -23.87
C GLN A 125 7.97 3.47 -23.31
N ALA A 126 8.95 4.30 -23.66
CA ALA A 126 10.31 4.19 -23.16
C ALA A 126 10.37 4.43 -21.64
N ALA A 127 9.62 5.40 -21.13
CA ALA A 127 9.51 5.64 -19.69
C ALA A 127 8.78 4.50 -18.95
N ILE A 128 7.76 3.90 -19.59
CA ILE A 128 7.06 2.73 -19.03
C ILE A 128 8.01 1.55 -18.93
N ASP A 129 8.74 1.23 -20.00
CA ASP A 129 9.67 0.10 -20.05
C ASP A 129 10.81 0.26 -19.03
N ALA A 130 11.42 1.43 -18.96
CA ALA A 130 12.42 1.74 -17.94
C ALA A 130 11.85 1.63 -16.50
N GLY A 131 10.61 2.03 -16.32
CA GLY A 131 9.90 1.87 -15.05
C GLY A 131 9.67 0.39 -14.68
N ILE A 132 9.31 -0.45 -15.66
CA ILE A 132 9.16 -1.90 -15.46
C ILE A 132 10.50 -2.52 -15.06
N GLU A 133 11.59 -2.21 -15.79
CA GLU A 133 12.93 -2.69 -15.44
C GLU A 133 13.36 -2.30 -14.03
N ALA A 134 13.11 -1.05 -13.64
CA ALA A 134 13.40 -0.57 -12.30
C ALA A 134 12.55 -1.28 -11.23
N CYS A 135 11.26 -1.53 -11.49
CA CYS A 135 10.40 -2.31 -10.61
C CYS A 135 10.90 -3.76 -10.48
N VAL A 136 11.25 -4.42 -11.58
CA VAL A 136 11.78 -5.79 -11.59
C VAL A 136 13.08 -5.87 -10.77
N LYS A 137 13.99 -4.93 -10.98
CA LYS A 137 15.24 -4.85 -10.20
C LYS A 137 14.95 -4.66 -8.70
N ALA A 138 14.01 -3.79 -8.36
CA ALA A 138 13.61 -3.58 -6.97
C ALA A 138 12.98 -4.85 -6.39
N LEU A 139 12.03 -5.48 -7.09
CA LEU A 139 11.30 -6.66 -6.63
C LEU A 139 12.19 -7.91 -6.44
N ALA A 140 13.38 -7.96 -7.02
CA ALA A 140 14.35 -9.02 -6.74
C ALA A 140 14.75 -9.10 -5.25
N VAL A 141 14.66 -7.98 -4.51
CA VAL A 141 14.97 -7.94 -3.07
C VAL A 141 13.90 -8.67 -2.23
N PRO A 142 12.61 -8.33 -2.33
CA PRO A 142 11.55 -9.09 -1.64
C PRO A 142 11.41 -10.51 -2.19
N GLU A 143 11.65 -10.78 -3.47
CA GLU A 143 11.68 -12.14 -4.03
C GLU A 143 12.67 -13.03 -3.27
N GLN A 144 13.90 -12.55 -3.06
CA GLN A 144 14.91 -13.29 -2.31
C GLN A 144 14.52 -13.49 -0.84
N ALA A 145 13.93 -12.47 -0.20
CA ALA A 145 13.49 -12.56 1.18
C ALA A 145 12.35 -13.58 1.35
N LEU A 146 11.38 -13.55 0.45
CA LEU A 146 10.23 -14.46 0.44
C LEU A 146 10.59 -15.92 0.09
N GLY A 147 11.77 -16.16 -0.47
CA GLY A 147 12.32 -17.50 -0.59
C GLY A 147 12.79 -18.12 0.72
N ARG A 148 12.89 -17.33 1.80
CA ARG A 148 13.36 -17.76 3.12
C ARG A 148 12.27 -17.72 4.20
N GLN A 149 11.21 -16.99 3.96
CA GLN A 149 10.11 -16.79 4.90
C GLN A 149 8.80 -16.52 4.14
N PRO A 150 7.64 -16.91 4.70
CA PRO A 150 6.38 -16.81 3.98
C PRO A 150 5.86 -15.38 3.81
N TYR A 151 6.27 -14.43 4.64
CA TYR A 151 5.83 -13.04 4.61
C TYR A 151 7.01 -12.08 4.79
N LEU A 152 6.88 -10.85 4.32
CA LEU A 152 7.89 -9.80 4.53
C LEU A 152 8.08 -9.48 6.02
N SER A 153 7.03 -9.63 6.80
CA SER A 153 7.06 -9.48 8.26
C SER A 153 7.68 -10.68 8.98
N GLY A 154 8.01 -11.78 8.29
CA GLY A 154 8.59 -13.01 8.85
C GLY A 154 7.68 -14.23 8.69
N GLU A 155 7.53 -15.04 9.76
CA GLU A 155 6.73 -16.27 9.74
C GLU A 155 5.22 -16.01 9.64
N ARG A 156 4.77 -14.82 10.00
CA ARG A 156 3.36 -14.43 9.97
C ARG A 156 3.18 -13.13 9.20
N PHE A 157 1.99 -12.98 8.63
CA PHE A 157 1.55 -11.71 8.07
C PHE A 157 1.57 -10.62 9.13
N GLY A 158 2.04 -9.42 8.75
CA GLY A 158 2.11 -8.28 9.65
C GLY A 158 2.19 -6.95 8.90
N MET A 159 2.43 -5.86 9.63
CA MET A 159 2.43 -4.51 9.07
C MET A 159 3.47 -4.30 7.94
N GLY A 160 4.57 -5.06 7.94
CA GLY A 160 5.60 -4.98 6.90
C GLY A 160 5.14 -5.46 5.52
N ASP A 161 4.10 -6.31 5.47
CA ASP A 161 3.53 -6.81 4.22
C ASP A 161 2.56 -5.80 3.55
N ILE A 162 1.94 -4.95 4.37
CA ILE A 162 0.85 -4.07 3.93
C ILE A 162 1.28 -3.08 2.84
N PRO A 163 2.39 -2.35 2.96
CA PRO A 163 2.75 -1.37 1.95
C PRO A 163 2.98 -1.98 0.58
N LEU A 164 3.87 -2.98 0.46
CA LEU A 164 4.12 -3.60 -0.83
C LEU A 164 2.89 -4.35 -1.35
N GLY A 165 2.17 -5.06 -0.48
CA GLY A 165 0.95 -5.77 -0.83
C GLY A 165 -0.12 -4.86 -1.44
N SER A 166 -0.21 -3.60 -1.01
CA SER A 166 -1.13 -2.62 -1.57
C SER A 166 -0.80 -2.19 -3.01
N PHE A 167 0.46 -2.33 -3.43
CA PHE A 167 0.90 -2.06 -4.80
C PHE A 167 0.89 -3.33 -5.66
N ILE A 168 1.20 -4.48 -5.06
CA ILE A 168 1.48 -5.71 -5.81
C ILE A 168 0.24 -6.26 -6.53
N TYR A 169 -0.97 -5.98 -6.02
CA TYR A 169 -2.21 -6.25 -6.73
C TYR A 169 -2.20 -5.60 -8.12
N ALA A 170 -1.99 -4.30 -8.18
CA ALA A 170 -1.95 -3.59 -9.45
C ALA A 170 -0.76 -4.05 -10.33
N TRP A 171 0.39 -4.37 -9.73
CA TRP A 171 1.52 -4.92 -10.48
C TRP A 171 1.16 -6.20 -11.22
N PHE A 172 0.42 -7.13 -10.61
CA PHE A 172 0.03 -8.37 -11.25
C PHE A 172 -1.18 -8.24 -12.19
N GLU A 173 -2.08 -7.29 -11.95
CA GLU A 173 -3.28 -7.08 -12.78
C GLU A 173 -3.05 -6.16 -13.99
N MET A 174 -1.97 -5.37 -14.01
CA MET A 174 -1.65 -4.54 -15.17
C MET A 174 -1.26 -5.41 -16.38
N PRO A 175 -1.67 -5.01 -17.62
CA PRO A 175 -1.30 -5.69 -18.86
C PRO A 175 0.14 -5.36 -19.27
N ILE A 176 1.10 -5.77 -18.47
CA ILE A 176 2.55 -5.58 -18.70
C ILE A 176 3.27 -6.92 -18.74
N GLN A 177 4.35 -6.98 -19.52
CA GLN A 177 5.26 -8.13 -19.49
C GLN A 177 6.17 -8.01 -18.27
N ARG A 178 6.35 -9.13 -17.54
CA ARG A 178 7.20 -9.21 -16.36
C ARG A 178 7.82 -10.60 -16.24
N PRO A 179 9.01 -10.71 -15.67
CA PRO A 179 9.61 -12.02 -15.40
C PRO A 179 8.82 -12.76 -14.32
N GLN A 180 8.97 -14.08 -14.30
CA GLN A 180 8.48 -14.89 -13.21
C GLN A 180 9.28 -14.63 -11.94
N MET A 181 8.55 -14.50 -10.83
CA MET A 181 9.08 -14.30 -9.48
C MET A 181 8.31 -15.23 -8.53
N PRO A 182 8.68 -16.53 -8.47
CA PRO A 182 7.85 -17.56 -7.85
C PRO A 182 7.58 -17.34 -6.38
N HIS A 183 8.51 -16.77 -5.62
CA HIS A 183 8.29 -16.50 -4.20
C HIS A 183 7.38 -15.29 -3.98
N LEU A 184 7.53 -14.26 -4.78
CA LEU A 184 6.66 -13.09 -4.78
C LEU A 184 5.22 -13.46 -5.22
N GLU A 185 5.10 -14.30 -6.25
CA GLU A 185 3.81 -14.83 -6.73
C GLU A 185 3.13 -15.70 -5.67
N ALA A 186 3.88 -16.57 -4.99
CA ALA A 186 3.37 -17.39 -3.90
C ALA A 186 2.94 -16.53 -2.69
N TRP A 187 3.67 -15.47 -2.36
CA TRP A 187 3.28 -14.51 -1.33
C TRP A 187 2.01 -13.75 -1.75
N TYR A 188 1.94 -13.27 -2.99
CA TYR A 188 0.73 -12.63 -3.51
C TYR A 188 -0.49 -13.54 -3.47
N ALA A 189 -0.34 -14.83 -3.81
CA ALA A 189 -1.41 -15.81 -3.70
C ALA A 189 -1.93 -15.91 -2.26
N ARG A 190 -1.02 -15.97 -1.25
CA ARG A 190 -1.43 -15.97 0.17
C ARG A 190 -2.16 -14.69 0.58
N LEU A 191 -1.76 -13.53 0.07
CA LEU A 191 -2.47 -12.28 0.34
C LEU A 191 -3.89 -12.29 -0.21
N ARG A 192 -4.09 -12.83 -1.42
CA ARG A 192 -5.41 -12.93 -2.06
C ARG A 192 -6.41 -13.81 -1.30
N GLU A 193 -5.95 -14.72 -0.47
CA GLU A 193 -6.81 -15.56 0.38
C GLU A 193 -7.38 -14.80 1.56
N ARG A 194 -6.79 -13.67 1.95
CA ARG A 194 -7.23 -12.86 3.09
C ARG A 194 -8.49 -12.05 2.75
N PRO A 195 -9.59 -12.18 3.52
CA PRO A 195 -10.81 -11.42 3.27
C PRO A 195 -10.58 -9.89 3.27
N ALA A 196 -9.79 -9.39 4.20
CA ALA A 196 -9.45 -7.97 4.31
C ALA A 196 -8.67 -7.46 3.09
N TYR A 197 -7.78 -8.28 2.51
CA TYR A 197 -7.06 -7.93 1.28
C TYR A 197 -8.02 -7.81 0.10
N ARG A 198 -8.92 -8.77 -0.05
CA ARG A 198 -9.93 -8.75 -1.12
C ARG A 198 -10.83 -7.51 -1.04
N SER A 199 -11.30 -7.18 0.16
CA SER A 199 -12.17 -6.04 0.39
C SER A 199 -11.47 -4.70 0.17
N ALA A 200 -10.29 -4.51 0.73
CA ALA A 200 -9.61 -3.22 0.78
C ALA A 200 -8.69 -2.95 -0.42
N VAL A 201 -8.06 -4.00 -1.00
CA VAL A 201 -7.01 -3.86 -2.00
C VAL A 201 -7.43 -4.30 -3.40
N MET A 202 -8.14 -5.42 -3.51
CA MET A 202 -8.55 -5.98 -4.82
C MET A 202 -9.78 -5.23 -5.35
N THR A 203 -9.60 -3.96 -5.65
CA THR A 203 -10.62 -3.07 -6.19
C THR A 203 -10.24 -2.66 -7.60
N GLU A 204 -11.20 -2.13 -8.36
CA GLU A 204 -10.96 -1.68 -9.72
C GLU A 204 -9.70 -0.79 -9.82
N LEU A 205 -8.91 -1.02 -10.87
CA LEU A 205 -7.72 -0.24 -11.18
C LEU A 205 -8.09 0.93 -12.11
N THR A 206 -8.17 2.12 -11.54
CA THR A 206 -8.54 3.35 -12.29
C THR A 206 -7.59 4.49 -11.98
#